data_aeda65f510d99458ba555d5f70498123
#
_entry.id   aeda65f510d99458ba555d5f70498123
#
_cell.length_a   1.000
_cell.length_b   1.000
_cell.length_c   1.000
_cell.angle_alpha   90.00
_cell.angle_beta   90.00
_cell.angle_gamma   90.00
#
_symmetry.space_group_name_H-M   'P 1'
#
loop_
_entity.id
_entity.type
_entity.pdbx_description
1 polymer ?
#
loop_
_entity_poly.entity_id
_entity_poly.type
_entity_poly.pdbx_seq_one_letter_code
_entity_poly.pdbx_strand_id
1 'polypeptide(L)'
;MRRTVAIGIAGLIAAFVSLPRASGTIAASAPAPQAAAQPAGESPVDLPNREGSLKFGVLGDFGTGKRPQYDMGAQMAKAHERFPFELVITVGVNLYGSQGPRDFQTKFEEPYKALLSAGVKFYASLGNHDEREIQRNYKLFNMDGKLYYSFKAPKQNVRFFALDSTYPDPAERAWLEKELDGSNEGWKIPYFHHPLYSSGERHGSTPSLSAVWEPLFVKYGVSVVFAGHDHFYERTKPQKDIVYFVTGSGGQLRKGNIDRGTGLTSKGFDTDQAFLMAEIDRDELFFNAISRTGAVVDSGVIRRRKQE
;
A
#
# COMPACT_ATOMS: atom_id res chain seq x y z
N MET A 1 -1.29 -41.87 64.37
CA MET A 1 -1.63 -41.02 65.54
C MET A 1 -2.68 -40.00 65.12
N ARG A 2 -3.87 -40.17 65.68
CA ARG A 2 -5.04 -39.31 65.51
C ARG A 2 -4.87 -38.02 66.32
N ARG A 3 -5.22 -36.86 65.79
CA ARG A 3 -5.71 -35.74 66.60
C ARG A 3 -6.78 -34.97 65.83
N THR A 4 -7.96 -35.13 66.40
CA THR A 4 -9.22 -34.42 66.17
C THR A 4 -9.13 -33.04 66.85
N VAL A 5 -9.61 -31.98 66.19
CA VAL A 5 -9.94 -30.72 66.85
C VAL A 5 -11.31 -30.23 66.41
N ALA A 6 -12.07 -29.81 67.37
CA ALA A 6 -13.50 -29.61 67.39
C ALA A 6 -13.96 -28.28 66.76
N ILE A 7 -15.22 -28.33 66.36
CA ILE A 7 -16.10 -27.28 65.86
C ILE A 7 -16.49 -26.30 66.96
N GLY A 8 -16.39 -25.00 66.71
CA GLY A 8 -17.02 -23.94 67.48
C GLY A 8 -17.95 -23.14 66.58
N ILE A 9 -19.28 -23.28 66.92
CA ILE A 9 -20.39 -22.50 66.35
C ILE A 9 -20.53 -21.24 67.18
N ALA A 10 -20.40 -20.07 66.58
CA ALA A 10 -20.78 -18.78 67.14
C ALA A 10 -21.83 -18.14 66.24
N GLY A 11 -23.04 -18.03 66.73
CA GLY A 11 -24.16 -17.37 66.08
C GLY A 11 -23.99 -15.84 66.09
N LEU A 12 -24.30 -15.24 64.95
CA LEU A 12 -24.38 -13.77 64.82
C LEU A 12 -25.82 -13.35 64.48
N ILE A 13 -26.34 -12.50 65.30
CA ILE A 13 -27.65 -11.85 65.18
C ILE A 13 -27.63 -10.86 64.03
N ALA A 14 -28.56 -10.97 63.09
CA ALA A 14 -28.77 -10.02 62.02
C ALA A 14 -29.54 -8.80 62.50
N ALA A 15 -28.89 -7.64 62.47
CA ALA A 15 -29.57 -6.36 62.65
C ALA A 15 -29.96 -5.81 61.26
N PHE A 16 -31.25 -5.65 61.00
CA PHE A 16 -31.81 -4.97 59.86
C PHE A 16 -31.58 -3.46 59.97
N VAL A 17 -30.72 -2.88 59.19
CA VAL A 17 -30.62 -1.44 59.01
C VAL A 17 -31.28 -1.10 57.67
N SER A 18 -32.40 -0.40 57.74
CA SER A 18 -33.11 0.17 56.59
C SER A 18 -32.36 1.39 56.04
N LEU A 19 -31.83 1.29 54.83
CA LEU A 19 -31.26 2.41 54.11
C LEU A 19 -32.33 3.12 53.25
N PRO A 20 -32.31 4.45 53.13
CA PRO A 20 -33.26 5.20 52.32
C PRO A 20 -32.98 5.00 50.84
N ARG A 21 -34.06 4.82 50.07
CA ARG A 21 -34.02 4.80 48.60
C ARG A 21 -33.62 6.18 48.08
N ALA A 22 -32.41 6.31 47.54
CA ALA A 22 -32.02 7.45 46.72
C ALA A 22 -32.67 7.33 45.33
N SER A 23 -33.52 8.28 44.99
CA SER A 23 -34.06 8.44 43.63
C SER A 23 -32.92 8.91 42.70
N GLY A 24 -32.31 7.98 41.97
CA GLY A 24 -31.32 8.29 40.95
C GLY A 24 -32.02 8.83 39.70
N THR A 25 -31.89 10.10 39.47
CA THR A 25 -32.16 10.72 38.17
C THR A 25 -31.22 10.08 37.12
N ILE A 26 -31.79 9.42 36.11
CA ILE A 26 -31.07 8.92 34.96
C ILE A 26 -30.58 10.14 34.17
N ALA A 27 -29.30 10.46 34.31
CA ALA A 27 -28.65 11.43 33.41
C ALA A 27 -28.63 10.84 32.01
N ALA A 28 -29.31 11.50 31.07
CA ALA A 28 -29.22 11.18 29.65
C ALA A 28 -27.75 11.28 29.24
N SER A 29 -27.20 10.17 28.71
CA SER A 29 -25.85 10.16 28.13
C SER A 29 -25.81 11.13 26.97
N ALA A 30 -24.85 12.07 26.99
CA ALA A 30 -24.56 12.95 25.88
C ALA A 30 -24.29 12.12 24.64
N PRO A 31 -24.79 12.54 23.46
CA PRO A 31 -24.46 11.86 22.19
C PRO A 31 -22.96 11.88 21.99
N ALA A 32 -22.40 10.72 21.56
CA ALA A 32 -21.00 10.61 21.20
C ALA A 32 -20.65 11.71 20.17
N PRO A 33 -19.44 12.29 20.22
CA PRO A 33 -19.04 13.30 19.28
C PRO A 33 -19.15 12.73 17.86
N GLN A 34 -20.02 13.34 17.04
CA GLN A 34 -20.07 13.06 15.61
C GLN A 34 -18.68 13.33 15.04
N ALA A 35 -18.12 12.32 14.39
CA ALA A 35 -16.88 12.49 13.64
C ALA A 35 -17.04 13.73 12.75
N ALA A 36 -16.18 14.72 12.91
CA ALA A 36 -16.18 15.94 12.13
C ALA A 36 -16.18 15.54 10.64
N ALA A 37 -17.17 16.02 9.90
CA ALA A 37 -17.24 15.87 8.46
C ALA A 37 -15.91 16.41 7.89
N GLN A 38 -15.20 15.58 7.12
CA GLN A 38 -14.01 16.04 6.40
C GLN A 38 -14.42 17.22 5.51
N PRO A 39 -13.59 18.24 5.36
CA PRO A 39 -13.90 19.35 4.45
C PRO A 39 -14.25 18.78 3.08
N ALA A 40 -15.26 19.35 2.44
CA ALA A 40 -15.68 18.97 1.09
C ALA A 40 -14.45 18.97 0.19
N GLY A 41 -14.00 17.78 -0.19
CA GLY A 41 -12.78 17.60 -0.97
C GLY A 41 -12.96 18.24 -2.35
N GLU A 42 -11.89 18.78 -2.88
CA GLU A 42 -11.79 19.15 -4.29
C GLU A 42 -12.32 18.00 -5.14
N SER A 43 -13.03 18.32 -6.24
CA SER A 43 -13.51 17.31 -7.18
C SER A 43 -12.34 16.45 -7.65
N PRO A 44 -12.50 15.11 -7.75
CA PRO A 44 -11.42 14.25 -8.20
C PRO A 44 -10.84 14.75 -9.53
N VAL A 45 -9.51 14.76 -9.64
CA VAL A 45 -8.84 15.06 -10.91
C VAL A 45 -9.11 13.89 -11.86
N ASP A 46 -9.74 14.15 -12.98
CA ASP A 46 -9.94 13.14 -14.01
C ASP A 46 -8.61 12.74 -14.63
N LEU A 47 -8.41 11.43 -14.84
CA LEU A 47 -7.29 10.95 -15.64
C LEU A 47 -7.52 11.38 -17.09
N PRO A 48 -6.59 12.10 -17.73
CA PRO A 48 -6.82 12.69 -19.06
C PRO A 48 -7.07 11.65 -20.16
N ASN A 49 -6.60 10.41 -19.95
CA ASN A 49 -6.71 9.28 -20.87
C ASN A 49 -6.21 9.62 -22.30
N ARG A 50 -5.07 10.34 -22.37
CA ARG A 50 -4.51 10.86 -23.62
C ARG A 50 -3.98 9.74 -24.51
N GLU A 51 -4.08 9.92 -25.81
CA GLU A 51 -3.40 9.05 -26.77
C GLU A 51 -1.89 9.21 -26.63
N GLY A 52 -1.15 8.09 -26.69
CA GLY A 52 0.31 8.10 -26.55
C GLY A 52 0.83 8.28 -25.13
N SER A 53 -0.01 8.57 -24.14
CA SER A 53 0.39 8.57 -22.73
C SER A 53 0.72 7.17 -22.23
N LEU A 54 1.56 7.07 -21.20
CA LEU A 54 1.78 5.82 -20.47
C LEU A 54 0.71 5.68 -19.38
N LYS A 55 -0.03 4.59 -19.40
CA LYS A 55 -1.05 4.26 -18.39
C LYS A 55 -0.65 3.00 -17.64
N PHE A 56 -0.70 3.06 -16.32
CA PHE A 56 -0.32 1.91 -15.47
C PHE A 56 -1.10 1.86 -14.17
N GLY A 57 -1.19 0.65 -13.61
CA GLY A 57 -1.71 0.41 -12.26
C GLY A 57 -0.60 0.21 -11.24
N VAL A 58 -0.89 0.46 -9.96
CA VAL A 58 -0.01 0.13 -8.83
C VAL A 58 -0.80 -0.66 -7.80
N LEU A 59 -0.25 -1.78 -7.34
CA LEU A 59 -0.91 -2.71 -6.44
C LEU A 59 0.13 -3.34 -5.49
N GLY A 60 -0.18 -3.45 -4.20
CA GLY A 60 0.66 -4.12 -3.22
C GLY A 60 -0.13 -4.93 -2.20
N ASP A 61 0.54 -5.89 -1.55
CA ASP A 61 -0.01 -6.69 -0.45
C ASP A 61 -1.35 -7.37 -0.78
N PHE A 62 -1.42 -7.99 -1.97
CA PHE A 62 -2.69 -8.37 -2.58
C PHE A 62 -3.00 -9.87 -2.55
N GLY A 63 -2.01 -10.76 -2.67
CA GLY A 63 -2.18 -12.19 -2.93
C GLY A 63 -2.72 -13.01 -1.76
N THR A 64 -3.93 -12.71 -1.29
CA THR A 64 -4.57 -13.39 -0.15
C THR A 64 -5.42 -14.60 -0.54
N GLY A 65 -5.91 -14.67 -1.79
CA GLY A 65 -6.91 -15.62 -2.26
C GLY A 65 -8.30 -15.40 -1.62
N LYS A 66 -8.53 -14.27 -0.92
CA LYS A 66 -9.76 -13.97 -0.23
C LYS A 66 -10.68 -13.07 -1.06
N ARG A 67 -11.97 -13.03 -0.69
CA ARG A 67 -13.00 -12.26 -1.38
C ARG A 67 -12.60 -10.79 -1.65
N PRO A 68 -12.01 -10.02 -0.70
CA PRO A 68 -11.62 -8.64 -0.98
C PRO A 68 -10.63 -8.49 -2.13
N GLN A 69 -9.70 -9.44 -2.30
CA GLN A 69 -8.78 -9.45 -3.45
C GLN A 69 -9.51 -9.69 -4.77
N TYR A 70 -10.46 -10.64 -4.82
CA TYR A 70 -11.26 -10.89 -6.03
C TYR A 70 -12.12 -9.68 -6.39
N ASP A 71 -12.72 -9.02 -5.39
CA ASP A 71 -13.47 -7.77 -5.60
C ASP A 71 -12.55 -6.66 -6.14
N MET A 72 -11.30 -6.59 -5.64
CA MET A 72 -10.28 -5.66 -6.14
C MET A 72 -9.92 -5.95 -7.60
N GLY A 73 -9.67 -7.21 -7.95
CA GLY A 73 -9.39 -7.62 -9.33
C GLY A 73 -10.54 -7.27 -10.27
N ALA A 74 -11.78 -7.50 -9.85
CA ALA A 74 -12.97 -7.12 -10.61
C ALA A 74 -13.08 -5.60 -10.78
N GLN A 75 -12.77 -4.81 -9.72
CA GLN A 75 -12.78 -3.35 -9.80
C GLN A 75 -11.67 -2.82 -10.71
N MET A 76 -10.47 -3.42 -10.68
CA MET A 76 -9.38 -3.07 -11.59
C MET A 76 -9.76 -3.39 -13.06
N ALA A 77 -10.41 -4.52 -13.32
CA ALA A 77 -10.89 -4.87 -14.66
C ALA A 77 -11.93 -3.86 -15.18
N LYS A 78 -12.89 -3.47 -14.34
CA LYS A 78 -13.87 -2.44 -14.67
C LYS A 78 -13.22 -1.06 -14.93
N ALA A 79 -12.17 -0.73 -14.18
CA ALA A 79 -11.41 0.49 -14.39
C ALA A 79 -10.64 0.44 -15.72
N HIS A 80 -10.07 -0.72 -16.07
CA HIS A 80 -9.33 -0.93 -17.32
C HIS A 80 -10.22 -0.76 -18.56
N GLU A 81 -11.50 -1.09 -18.51
CA GLU A 81 -12.45 -0.86 -19.62
C GLU A 81 -12.54 0.62 -20.03
N ARG A 82 -12.39 1.53 -19.07
CA ARG A 82 -12.49 2.98 -19.28
C ARG A 82 -11.14 3.65 -19.42
N PHE A 83 -10.14 3.08 -18.80
CA PHE A 83 -8.78 3.58 -18.76
C PHE A 83 -7.82 2.41 -19.04
N PRO A 84 -7.55 2.12 -20.32
CA PRO A 84 -6.82 0.91 -20.72
C PRO A 84 -5.32 1.03 -20.41
N PHE A 85 -4.95 0.73 -19.16
CA PHE A 85 -3.56 0.65 -18.75
C PHE A 85 -2.88 -0.63 -19.27
N GLU A 86 -1.62 -0.51 -19.65
CA GLU A 86 -0.87 -1.57 -20.33
C GLU A 86 -0.10 -2.45 -19.36
N LEU A 87 0.19 -1.94 -18.17
CA LEU A 87 0.96 -2.65 -17.14
C LEU A 87 0.49 -2.30 -15.73
N VAL A 88 0.83 -3.19 -14.81
CA VAL A 88 0.71 -3.00 -13.37
C VAL A 88 2.10 -3.22 -12.76
N ILE A 89 2.58 -2.29 -11.95
CA ILE A 89 3.71 -2.54 -11.07
C ILE A 89 3.17 -3.04 -9.72
N THR A 90 3.79 -4.10 -9.17
CA THR A 90 3.40 -4.58 -7.84
C THR A 90 4.50 -4.29 -6.82
N VAL A 91 4.09 -3.71 -5.70
CA VAL A 91 5.01 -3.23 -4.66
C VAL A 91 5.21 -4.27 -3.55
N GLY A 92 5.30 -5.53 -3.92
CA GLY A 92 5.63 -6.65 -3.02
C GLY A 92 4.45 -7.23 -2.26
N VAL A 93 4.72 -8.31 -1.55
CA VAL A 93 3.79 -9.27 -0.98
C VAL A 93 2.74 -9.67 -2.01
N ASN A 94 3.26 -10.23 -3.11
CA ASN A 94 2.45 -10.69 -4.23
C ASN A 94 1.60 -11.91 -3.86
N LEU A 95 2.10 -12.76 -2.93
CA LEU A 95 1.36 -13.88 -2.35
C LEU A 95 1.60 -13.98 -0.83
N TYR A 96 0.55 -14.30 -0.08
CA TYR A 96 0.62 -14.64 1.34
C TYR A 96 0.58 -16.16 1.55
N GLY A 97 1.33 -16.67 2.54
CA GLY A 97 1.39 -18.09 2.90
C GLY A 97 2.08 -18.92 1.83
N SER A 98 1.53 -20.11 1.53
CA SER A 98 2.12 -21.03 0.53
C SER A 98 2.11 -20.43 -0.88
N GLN A 99 3.12 -20.82 -1.70
CA GLN A 99 3.38 -20.26 -3.02
C GLN A 99 3.68 -21.37 -4.06
N GLY A 100 2.89 -22.44 -3.98
CA GLY A 100 2.88 -23.48 -5.00
C GLY A 100 2.06 -23.07 -6.24
N PRO A 101 2.07 -23.89 -7.30
CA PRO A 101 1.37 -23.56 -8.55
C PRO A 101 -0.12 -23.24 -8.36
N ARG A 102 -0.82 -23.94 -7.46
CA ARG A 102 -2.22 -23.67 -7.16
C ARG A 102 -2.41 -22.32 -6.45
N ASP A 103 -1.44 -21.90 -5.64
CA ASP A 103 -1.48 -20.61 -4.95
C ASP A 103 -1.37 -19.47 -5.95
N PHE A 104 -0.48 -19.57 -6.94
CA PHE A 104 -0.42 -18.59 -8.03
C PHE A 104 -1.74 -18.51 -8.79
N GLN A 105 -2.35 -19.67 -9.09
CA GLN A 105 -3.65 -19.70 -9.73
C GLN A 105 -4.70 -18.94 -8.92
N THR A 106 -4.91 -19.30 -7.65
CA THR A 106 -6.02 -18.78 -6.83
C THR A 106 -5.76 -17.40 -6.24
N LYS A 107 -4.48 -17.03 -6.03
CA LYS A 107 -4.10 -15.76 -5.40
C LYS A 107 -3.61 -14.71 -6.40
N PHE A 108 -3.44 -15.08 -7.70
CA PHE A 108 -3.01 -14.13 -8.72
C PHE A 108 -3.77 -14.30 -10.04
N GLU A 109 -3.69 -15.47 -10.69
CA GLU A 109 -4.23 -15.63 -12.04
C GLU A 109 -5.74 -15.46 -12.09
N GLU A 110 -6.49 -16.09 -11.19
CA GLU A 110 -7.95 -16.02 -11.14
C GLU A 110 -8.45 -14.61 -10.78
N PRO A 111 -7.98 -13.95 -9.70
CA PRO A 111 -8.43 -12.60 -9.36
C PRO A 111 -8.19 -11.57 -10.48
N TYR A 112 -7.08 -11.70 -11.21
CA TYR A 112 -6.69 -10.75 -12.27
C TYR A 112 -6.85 -11.30 -13.68
N LYS A 113 -7.61 -12.40 -13.86
CA LYS A 113 -7.82 -13.08 -15.14
C LYS A 113 -8.24 -12.13 -16.27
N ALA A 114 -9.15 -11.20 -16.00
CA ALA A 114 -9.64 -10.26 -17.00
C ALA A 114 -8.51 -9.34 -17.52
N LEU A 115 -7.65 -8.84 -16.63
CA LEU A 115 -6.49 -8.02 -17.00
C LEU A 115 -5.44 -8.84 -17.76
N LEU A 116 -5.13 -10.05 -17.28
CA LEU A 116 -4.19 -10.94 -17.95
C LEU A 116 -4.67 -11.32 -19.36
N SER A 117 -5.97 -11.59 -19.52
CA SER A 117 -6.59 -11.87 -20.82
C SER A 117 -6.60 -10.66 -21.75
N ALA A 118 -6.64 -9.45 -21.21
CA ALA A 118 -6.49 -8.20 -21.96
C ALA A 118 -5.03 -7.86 -22.33
N GLY A 119 -4.06 -8.71 -21.92
CA GLY A 119 -2.64 -8.51 -22.22
C GLY A 119 -1.91 -7.57 -21.26
N VAL A 120 -2.53 -7.17 -20.15
CA VAL A 120 -1.88 -6.34 -19.12
C VAL A 120 -0.72 -7.11 -18.50
N LYS A 121 0.46 -6.51 -18.47
CA LYS A 121 1.67 -7.10 -17.90
C LYS A 121 1.84 -6.69 -16.45
N PHE A 122 2.20 -7.64 -15.58
CA PHE A 122 2.53 -7.36 -14.19
C PHE A 122 4.05 -7.39 -14.02
N TYR A 123 4.63 -6.32 -13.48
CA TYR A 123 6.05 -6.20 -13.16
C TYR A 123 6.20 -6.14 -11.64
N ALA A 124 6.68 -7.24 -11.06
CA ALA A 124 6.68 -7.39 -9.62
C ALA A 124 7.98 -6.90 -8.96
N SER A 125 7.86 -6.30 -7.78
CA SER A 125 8.91 -6.34 -6.76
C SER A 125 8.56 -7.36 -5.68
N LEU A 126 9.53 -7.71 -4.82
CA LEU A 126 9.34 -8.71 -3.77
C LEU A 126 9.09 -8.03 -2.42
N GLY A 127 8.21 -8.62 -1.62
CA GLY A 127 7.95 -8.25 -0.24
C GLY A 127 8.40 -9.33 0.75
N ASN A 128 8.29 -9.03 2.03
CA ASN A 128 8.79 -9.88 3.12
C ASN A 128 8.02 -11.22 3.30
N HIS A 129 6.91 -11.41 2.65
CA HIS A 129 6.17 -12.68 2.60
C HIS A 129 6.43 -13.49 1.32
N ASP A 130 7.14 -12.92 0.35
CA ASP A 130 7.35 -13.54 -0.95
C ASP A 130 8.51 -14.53 -0.95
N GLU A 131 8.28 -15.72 -1.53
CA GLU A 131 9.32 -16.73 -1.77
C GLU A 131 10.16 -16.31 -2.98
N ARG A 132 11.29 -15.67 -2.71
CA ARG A 132 12.15 -14.98 -3.70
C ARG A 132 12.51 -15.87 -4.88
N GLU A 133 12.98 -17.12 -4.61
CA GLU A 133 13.43 -18.05 -5.64
C GLU A 133 12.29 -18.56 -6.51
N ILE A 134 11.08 -18.62 -6.00
CA ILE A 134 9.90 -19.03 -6.74
C ILE A 134 9.39 -17.85 -7.58
N GLN A 135 9.16 -16.69 -6.94
CA GLN A 135 8.48 -15.57 -7.58
C GLN A 135 9.33 -14.91 -8.67
N ARG A 136 10.66 -14.74 -8.47
CA ARG A 136 11.52 -14.16 -9.50
C ARG A 136 11.53 -14.94 -10.81
N ASN A 137 11.20 -16.24 -10.75
CA ASN A 137 11.12 -17.13 -11.91
C ASN A 137 9.69 -17.32 -12.42
N TYR A 138 8.69 -16.73 -11.77
CA TYR A 138 7.31 -16.84 -12.21
C TYR A 138 7.04 -15.91 -13.40
N LYS A 139 6.72 -16.50 -14.55
CA LYS A 139 6.66 -15.79 -15.84
C LYS A 139 5.78 -14.54 -15.85
N LEU A 140 4.61 -14.59 -15.19
CA LEU A 140 3.66 -13.48 -15.24
C LEU A 140 4.06 -12.29 -14.36
N PHE A 141 5.13 -12.41 -13.55
CA PHE A 141 5.69 -11.31 -12.77
C PHE A 141 6.79 -10.53 -13.50
N ASN A 142 7.20 -10.99 -14.68
CA ASN A 142 8.17 -10.33 -15.57
C ASN A 142 9.46 -9.87 -14.87
N MET A 143 9.94 -10.65 -13.91
CA MET A 143 11.19 -10.40 -13.17
C MET A 143 12.42 -11.00 -13.85
N ASP A 144 12.22 -11.94 -14.82
CA ASP A 144 13.27 -12.61 -15.59
C ASP A 144 14.37 -13.22 -14.72
N GLY A 145 14.01 -13.82 -13.58
CA GLY A 145 14.93 -14.44 -12.63
C GLY A 145 15.73 -13.46 -11.77
N LYS A 146 15.47 -12.17 -11.85
CA LYS A 146 16.18 -11.11 -11.10
C LYS A 146 15.43 -10.77 -9.82
N LEU A 147 16.15 -10.35 -8.78
CA LEU A 147 15.58 -9.89 -7.52
C LEU A 147 15.31 -8.37 -7.56
N TYR A 148 16.14 -7.66 -8.30
CA TYR A 148 15.98 -6.24 -8.62
C TYR A 148 16.31 -6.02 -10.10
N TYR A 149 15.62 -5.11 -10.75
CA TYR A 149 15.76 -4.88 -12.19
C TYR A 149 15.19 -3.52 -12.60
N SER A 150 15.52 -3.08 -13.80
CA SER A 150 14.89 -1.93 -14.42
C SER A 150 14.31 -2.29 -15.78
N PHE A 151 13.30 -1.55 -16.21
CA PHE A 151 12.75 -1.67 -17.55
C PHE A 151 12.24 -0.32 -18.06
N LYS A 152 12.34 -0.12 -19.38
CA LYS A 152 11.72 1.03 -20.04
C LYS A 152 10.23 0.78 -20.24
N ALA A 153 9.43 1.79 -19.97
CA ALA A 153 8.02 1.74 -20.31
C ALA A 153 7.82 1.66 -21.84
N PRO A 154 6.70 1.08 -22.29
CA PRO A 154 6.42 0.96 -23.72
C PRO A 154 6.13 2.30 -24.39
N LYS A 155 5.76 3.30 -23.62
CA LYS A 155 5.44 4.66 -24.06
C LYS A 155 6.06 5.69 -23.13
N GLN A 156 6.21 6.91 -23.61
CA GLN A 156 6.80 8.02 -22.89
C GLN A 156 8.27 7.76 -22.51
N ASN A 157 8.92 8.76 -21.94
CA ASN A 157 10.32 8.69 -21.53
C ASN A 157 10.43 8.29 -20.06
N VAL A 158 10.05 7.04 -19.75
CA VAL A 158 9.89 6.50 -18.40
C VAL A 158 10.70 5.22 -18.23
N ARG A 159 11.44 5.12 -17.12
CA ARG A 159 12.09 3.89 -16.65
C ARG A 159 11.63 3.57 -15.24
N PHE A 160 11.23 2.33 -15.03
CA PHE A 160 10.89 1.75 -13.74
C PHE A 160 12.08 1.00 -13.14
N PHE A 161 12.22 1.07 -11.81
CA PHE A 161 13.26 0.39 -11.04
C PHE A 161 12.61 -0.42 -9.92
N ALA A 162 12.52 -1.73 -10.11
CA ALA A 162 12.07 -2.68 -9.08
C ALA A 162 13.24 -2.97 -8.14
N LEU A 163 13.06 -2.76 -6.83
CA LEU A 163 14.08 -2.98 -5.81
C LEU A 163 13.65 -4.04 -4.80
N ASP A 164 14.61 -4.76 -4.21
CA ASP A 164 14.39 -5.72 -3.12
C ASP A 164 14.64 -5.06 -1.77
N SER A 165 13.64 -4.43 -1.22
CA SER A 165 13.72 -3.78 0.09
C SER A 165 13.70 -4.75 1.29
N THR A 166 13.46 -6.02 1.07
CA THR A 166 13.46 -7.04 2.14
C THR A 166 14.88 -7.45 2.51
N TYR A 167 15.75 -7.54 1.51
CA TYR A 167 17.16 -7.93 1.70
C TYR A 167 18.09 -7.00 0.90
N PRO A 168 18.05 -5.69 1.20
CA PRO A 168 18.89 -4.74 0.49
C PRO A 168 20.36 -5.05 0.76
N ASP A 169 21.17 -5.04 -0.29
CA ASP A 169 22.60 -5.30 -0.19
C ASP A 169 23.44 -4.23 -0.91
N PRO A 170 24.77 -4.16 -0.64
CA PRO A 170 25.64 -3.21 -1.31
C PRO A 170 25.71 -3.37 -2.83
N ALA A 171 25.50 -4.58 -3.35
CA ALA A 171 25.51 -4.84 -4.80
C ALA A 171 24.29 -4.24 -5.45
N GLU A 172 23.12 -4.37 -4.84
CA GLU A 172 21.88 -3.73 -5.30
C GLU A 172 22.02 -2.20 -5.32
N ARG A 173 22.59 -1.63 -4.24
CA ARG A 173 22.82 -0.18 -4.19
C ARG A 173 23.76 0.29 -5.31
N ALA A 174 24.85 -0.42 -5.54
CA ALA A 174 25.81 -0.08 -6.60
C ALA A 174 25.19 -0.23 -7.99
N TRP A 175 24.40 -1.29 -8.20
CA TRP A 175 23.61 -1.49 -9.40
C TRP A 175 22.60 -0.36 -9.62
N LEU A 176 21.84 0.01 -8.60
CA LEU A 176 20.86 1.09 -8.68
C LEU A 176 21.50 2.42 -9.06
N GLU A 177 22.64 2.77 -8.42
CA GLU A 177 23.36 4.00 -8.75
C GLU A 177 23.80 4.00 -10.22
N LYS A 178 24.37 2.89 -10.70
CA LYS A 178 24.78 2.73 -12.10
C LYS A 178 23.60 2.83 -13.09
N GLU A 179 22.48 2.20 -12.77
CA GLU A 179 21.30 2.21 -13.63
C GLU A 179 20.63 3.60 -13.66
N LEU A 180 20.60 4.31 -12.54
CA LEU A 180 20.07 5.67 -12.46
C LEU A 180 20.98 6.65 -13.23
N ASP A 181 22.30 6.51 -13.11
CA ASP A 181 23.30 7.32 -13.81
C ASP A 181 23.23 7.12 -15.33
N GLY A 182 23.11 5.86 -15.76
CA GLY A 182 22.96 5.50 -17.16
C GLY A 182 21.59 5.78 -17.78
N SER A 183 20.61 6.21 -16.98
CA SER A 183 19.23 6.43 -17.43
C SER A 183 19.06 7.85 -17.94
N ASN A 184 18.75 7.98 -19.24
CA ASN A 184 18.38 9.25 -19.87
C ASN A 184 16.87 9.51 -19.85
N GLU A 185 16.10 8.63 -19.20
CA GLU A 185 14.66 8.78 -19.09
C GLU A 185 14.31 9.95 -18.15
N GLY A 186 13.35 10.78 -18.58
CA GLY A 186 12.89 11.92 -17.80
C GLY A 186 12.19 11.48 -16.50
N TRP A 187 11.43 10.41 -16.54
CA TRP A 187 10.82 9.80 -15.37
C TRP A 187 11.61 8.57 -14.95
N LYS A 188 12.15 8.60 -13.74
CA LYS A 188 12.78 7.49 -13.04
C LYS A 188 11.88 7.12 -11.88
N ILE A 189 11.27 5.94 -11.91
CA ILE A 189 10.22 5.52 -10.97
C ILE A 189 10.67 4.28 -10.19
N PRO A 190 11.26 4.43 -8.99
CA PRO A 190 11.53 3.34 -8.08
C PRO A 190 10.23 2.80 -7.48
N TYR A 191 10.15 1.46 -7.33
CA TYR A 191 9.08 0.79 -6.60
C TYR A 191 9.63 -0.43 -5.88
N PHE A 192 9.14 -0.64 -4.66
CA PHE A 192 9.61 -1.69 -3.75
C PHE A 192 8.63 -1.88 -2.61
N HIS A 193 8.91 -2.79 -1.67
CA HIS A 193 7.95 -3.14 -0.65
C HIS A 193 7.97 -2.24 0.58
N HIS A 194 9.09 -2.15 1.33
CA HIS A 194 9.15 -1.41 2.59
C HIS A 194 9.24 0.10 2.34
N PRO A 195 8.27 0.92 2.80
CA PRO A 195 8.24 2.34 2.49
C PRO A 195 9.38 3.10 3.17
N LEU A 196 10.00 4.06 2.46
CA LEU A 196 10.94 5.00 3.06
C LEU A 196 10.22 5.92 4.04
N TYR A 197 9.00 6.31 3.70
CA TYR A 197 8.13 7.17 4.49
C TYR A 197 6.73 6.57 4.54
N SER A 198 6.21 6.40 5.74
CA SER A 198 4.85 5.93 6.02
C SER A 198 4.41 6.42 7.38
N SER A 199 3.13 6.72 7.51
CA SER A 199 2.47 7.03 8.79
C SER A 199 1.85 5.79 9.45
N GLY A 200 2.27 4.58 9.07
CA GLY A 200 1.76 3.34 9.67
C GLY A 200 2.15 3.20 11.14
N GLU A 201 1.17 3.05 12.02
CA GLU A 201 1.43 2.81 13.45
C GLU A 201 2.15 1.48 13.69
N ARG A 202 1.90 0.48 12.84
CA ARG A 202 2.47 -0.86 13.03
C ARG A 202 3.88 -1.00 12.48
N HIS A 203 4.12 -0.52 11.27
CA HIS A 203 5.41 -0.66 10.60
C HIS A 203 6.07 0.71 10.39
N GLY A 204 5.38 1.62 9.71
CA GLY A 204 5.82 2.98 9.50
C GLY A 204 7.01 3.12 8.53
N SER A 205 7.69 4.23 8.63
CA SER A 205 8.87 4.55 7.80
C SER A 205 10.05 3.61 8.05
N THR A 206 10.90 3.40 7.02
CA THR A 206 12.12 2.58 7.12
C THR A 206 13.37 3.46 6.98
N PRO A 207 13.87 4.07 8.09
CA PRO A 207 14.98 5.03 8.03
C PRO A 207 16.28 4.45 7.47
N SER A 208 16.53 3.15 7.67
CA SER A 208 17.72 2.47 7.12
C SER A 208 17.72 2.46 5.59
N LEU A 209 16.57 2.24 4.95
CA LEU A 209 16.43 2.32 3.49
C LEU A 209 16.51 3.77 3.01
N SER A 210 15.88 4.71 3.73
CA SER A 210 15.95 6.14 3.40
C SER A 210 17.40 6.62 3.37
N ALA A 211 18.21 6.21 4.35
CA ALA A 211 19.63 6.59 4.40
C ALA A 211 20.44 6.07 3.19
N VAL A 212 20.04 4.95 2.60
CA VAL A 212 20.76 4.30 1.49
C VAL A 212 20.28 4.75 0.13
N TRP A 213 18.97 4.81 -0.09
CA TRP A 213 18.39 5.02 -1.43
C TRP A 213 17.96 6.46 -1.72
N GLU A 214 17.46 7.18 -0.72
CA GLU A 214 16.98 8.55 -0.96
C GLU A 214 18.04 9.52 -1.48
N PRO A 215 19.33 9.46 -1.04
CA PRO A 215 20.38 10.30 -1.64
C PRO A 215 20.53 10.07 -3.15
N LEU A 216 20.38 8.80 -3.61
CA LEU A 216 20.41 8.48 -5.03
C LEU A 216 19.16 9.03 -5.74
N PHE A 217 17.99 8.86 -5.14
CA PHE A 217 16.74 9.39 -5.71
C PHE A 217 16.78 10.91 -5.89
N VAL A 218 17.32 11.63 -4.90
CA VAL A 218 17.50 13.08 -4.98
C VAL A 218 18.50 13.44 -6.08
N LYS A 219 19.68 12.82 -6.09
CA LYS A 219 20.76 13.05 -7.05
C LYS A 219 20.31 12.86 -8.50
N TYR A 220 19.52 11.84 -8.75
CA TYR A 220 19.12 11.45 -10.12
C TYR A 220 17.71 11.92 -10.52
N GLY A 221 17.12 12.85 -9.76
CA GLY A 221 15.88 13.56 -10.12
C GLY A 221 14.63 12.69 -10.09
N VAL A 222 14.57 11.68 -9.20
CA VAL A 222 13.33 10.93 -8.93
C VAL A 222 12.26 11.88 -8.42
N SER A 223 11.05 11.77 -8.94
CA SER A 223 9.90 12.62 -8.57
C SER A 223 8.83 11.89 -7.78
N VAL A 224 8.76 10.57 -7.94
CA VAL A 224 7.74 9.72 -7.30
C VAL A 224 8.31 8.34 -6.98
N VAL A 225 7.87 7.77 -5.86
CA VAL A 225 8.22 6.44 -5.38
C VAL A 225 6.96 5.71 -4.95
N PHE A 226 6.85 4.42 -5.27
CA PHE A 226 5.74 3.56 -4.83
C PHE A 226 6.24 2.46 -3.91
N ALA A 227 5.52 2.25 -2.80
CA ALA A 227 5.81 1.20 -1.83
C ALA A 227 4.52 0.54 -1.31
N GLY A 228 4.67 -0.57 -0.57
CA GLY A 228 3.59 -1.35 0.06
C GLY A 228 3.79 -1.48 1.56
N HIS A 229 3.67 -2.73 2.07
CA HIS A 229 3.95 -3.15 3.45
C HIS A 229 2.97 -2.66 4.51
N ASP A 230 2.66 -1.37 4.57
CA ASP A 230 1.57 -0.87 5.39
C ASP A 230 0.24 -1.03 4.65
N HIS A 231 -0.69 -1.74 5.28
CA HIS A 231 -1.92 -2.22 4.63
C HIS A 231 -3.01 -1.14 4.56
N PHE A 232 -2.67 -0.03 3.92
CA PHE A 232 -3.56 1.11 3.63
C PHE A 232 -3.08 1.82 2.36
N TYR A 233 -3.79 2.84 1.94
CA TYR A 233 -3.32 3.81 0.95
C TYR A 233 -2.87 5.08 1.66
N GLU A 234 -1.68 5.56 1.32
CA GLU A 234 -1.17 6.87 1.75
C GLU A 234 -0.41 7.54 0.62
N ARG A 235 -0.62 8.84 0.45
CA ARG A 235 0.26 9.75 -0.26
C ARG A 235 0.87 10.69 0.76
N THR A 236 2.19 10.73 0.82
CA THR A 236 2.88 11.63 1.73
C THR A 236 2.92 13.07 1.19
N LYS A 237 3.13 14.02 2.07
CA LYS A 237 3.68 15.32 1.67
C LYS A 237 5.05 15.07 1.04
N PRO A 238 5.48 15.87 0.05
CA PRO A 238 6.79 15.69 -0.56
C PRO A 238 7.91 15.69 0.48
N GLN A 239 8.81 14.73 0.39
CA GLN A 239 10.06 14.70 1.15
C GLN A 239 11.20 14.93 0.17
N LYS A 240 11.99 15.97 0.38
CA LYS A 240 13.05 16.41 -0.57
C LYS A 240 12.53 16.52 -2.03
N ASP A 241 11.33 17.06 -2.18
CA ASP A 241 10.59 17.22 -3.45
C ASP A 241 10.21 15.90 -4.14
N ILE A 242 10.26 14.77 -3.45
CA ILE A 242 9.80 13.47 -3.93
C ILE A 242 8.47 13.13 -3.25
N VAL A 243 7.47 12.72 -4.02
CA VAL A 243 6.19 12.20 -3.51
C VAL A 243 6.30 10.70 -3.33
N TYR A 244 5.98 10.23 -2.12
CA TYR A 244 5.97 8.80 -1.79
C TYR A 244 4.53 8.32 -1.64
N PHE A 245 4.25 7.17 -2.24
CA PHE A 245 2.98 6.48 -2.09
C PHE A 245 3.17 5.16 -1.35
N VAL A 246 2.26 4.86 -0.43
CA VAL A 246 2.06 3.55 0.15
C VAL A 246 0.76 2.99 -0.43
N THR A 247 0.84 1.85 -1.11
CA THR A 247 -0.28 1.19 -1.80
C THR A 247 -0.42 -0.27 -1.37
N GLY A 248 -0.27 -0.53 -0.06
CA GLY A 248 -0.24 -1.87 0.52
C GLY A 248 -1.60 -2.47 0.86
N SER A 249 -2.69 -1.97 0.27
CA SER A 249 -4.03 -2.47 0.59
C SER A 249 -4.75 -3.19 -0.54
N GLY A 250 -4.02 -3.79 -1.48
CA GLY A 250 -4.62 -4.51 -2.61
C GLY A 250 -5.45 -5.75 -2.25
N GLY A 251 -5.12 -6.42 -1.15
CA GLY A 251 -5.86 -7.60 -0.65
C GLY A 251 -5.92 -7.67 0.86
N GLN A 252 -4.94 -7.09 1.54
CA GLN A 252 -4.95 -6.91 2.99
C GLN A 252 -5.44 -5.50 3.34
N LEU A 253 -5.94 -5.35 4.57
CA LEU A 253 -6.33 -4.04 5.10
C LEU A 253 -6.09 -4.02 6.61
N ARG A 254 -5.55 -2.90 7.08
CA ARG A 254 -5.45 -2.61 8.51
C ARG A 254 -6.13 -1.28 8.79
N LYS A 255 -7.40 -1.39 9.20
CA LYS A 255 -8.26 -0.22 9.48
C LYS A 255 -7.71 0.60 10.63
N GLY A 256 -7.74 1.93 10.50
CA GLY A 256 -7.34 2.86 11.55
C GLY A 256 -5.84 2.85 11.85
N ASN A 257 -4.99 2.37 10.93
CA ASN A 257 -3.55 2.21 11.18
C ASN A 257 -2.71 3.42 10.71
N ILE A 258 -3.33 4.46 10.17
CA ILE A 258 -2.62 5.68 9.81
C ILE A 258 -2.51 6.58 11.04
N ASP A 259 -1.31 6.76 11.57
CA ASP A 259 -1.01 7.79 12.57
C ASP A 259 -0.97 9.17 11.91
N ARG A 260 -2.05 9.91 12.09
CA ARG A 260 -2.16 11.27 11.54
C ARG A 260 -1.31 12.29 12.30
N GLY A 261 -0.76 11.91 13.46
CA GLY A 261 0.14 12.71 14.27
C GLY A 261 1.55 12.84 13.71
N THR A 262 1.97 11.96 12.80
CA THR A 262 3.29 12.01 12.15
C THR A 262 3.53 13.29 11.35
N GLY A 263 2.47 13.91 10.87
CA GLY A 263 2.55 15.08 9.99
C GLY A 263 3.00 14.77 8.55
N LEU A 264 3.29 13.48 8.22
CA LEU A 264 3.75 13.05 6.89
C LEU A 264 2.61 12.98 5.87
N THR A 265 1.43 12.52 6.29
CA THR A 265 0.31 12.25 5.40
C THR A 265 -0.20 13.51 4.71
N SER A 266 -0.27 13.50 3.39
CA SER A 266 -1.05 14.45 2.58
C SER A 266 -2.47 13.93 2.38
N LYS A 267 -2.61 12.65 2.01
CA LYS A 267 -3.88 11.94 1.91
C LYS A 267 -3.70 10.50 2.38
N GLY A 268 -4.62 10.01 3.20
CA GLY A 268 -4.62 8.62 3.70
C GLY A 268 -6.01 8.00 3.61
N PHE A 269 -6.07 6.71 3.28
CA PHE A 269 -7.28 5.92 3.22
C PHE A 269 -7.02 4.52 3.77
N ASP A 270 -7.60 4.24 4.94
CA ASP A 270 -7.42 3.00 5.70
C ASP A 270 -8.74 2.35 6.14
N THR A 271 -9.83 2.71 5.46
CA THR A 271 -11.17 2.18 5.77
C THR A 271 -11.61 1.04 4.86
N ASP A 272 -11.03 0.94 3.65
CA ASP A 272 -11.22 -0.15 2.69
C ASP A 272 -9.95 -0.34 1.86
N GLN A 273 -9.89 -1.42 1.06
CA GLN A 273 -8.81 -1.67 0.11
C GLN A 273 -8.82 -0.62 -1.02
N ALA A 274 -7.63 -0.38 -1.56
CA ALA A 274 -7.44 0.53 -2.69
C ALA A 274 -6.30 0.07 -3.62
N PHE A 275 -6.36 0.50 -4.87
CA PHE A 275 -5.27 0.45 -5.85
C PHE A 275 -5.11 1.83 -6.47
N LEU A 276 -3.99 2.05 -7.16
CA LEU A 276 -3.74 3.32 -7.83
C LEU A 276 -3.68 3.12 -9.34
N MET A 277 -4.28 4.04 -10.09
CA MET A 277 -4.07 4.22 -11.53
C MET A 277 -3.30 5.50 -11.79
N ALA A 278 -2.38 5.45 -12.72
CA ALA A 278 -1.56 6.59 -13.10
C ALA A 278 -1.44 6.72 -14.61
N GLU A 279 -1.32 7.97 -15.04
CA GLU A 279 -1.07 8.35 -16.44
C GLU A 279 0.10 9.33 -16.50
N ILE A 280 1.11 9.00 -17.28
CA ILE A 280 2.21 9.93 -17.57
C ILE A 280 2.06 10.45 -19.00
N ASP A 281 1.98 11.77 -19.10
CA ASP A 281 2.10 12.48 -20.36
C ASP A 281 3.14 13.60 -20.20
N ARG A 282 4.25 13.48 -20.92
CA ARG A 282 5.39 14.41 -20.84
C ARG A 282 5.92 14.58 -19.41
N ASP A 283 5.75 15.76 -18.82
CA ASP A 283 6.28 16.15 -17.51
C ASP A 283 5.23 16.06 -16.39
N GLU A 284 4.07 15.46 -16.65
CA GLU A 284 2.97 15.32 -15.69
C GLU A 284 2.59 13.86 -15.48
N LEU A 285 2.47 13.48 -14.21
CA LEU A 285 1.90 12.21 -13.75
C LEU A 285 0.57 12.53 -13.09
N PHE A 286 -0.52 12.13 -13.73
CA PHE A 286 -1.88 12.17 -13.19
C PHE A 286 -2.14 10.85 -12.45
N PHE A 287 -2.85 10.89 -11.32
CA PHE A 287 -3.18 9.66 -10.60
C PHE A 287 -4.57 9.71 -9.95
N ASN A 288 -5.17 8.54 -9.82
CA ASN A 288 -6.35 8.28 -9.02
C ASN A 288 -6.12 7.04 -8.15
N ALA A 289 -6.29 7.16 -6.84
CA ALA A 289 -6.43 6.03 -5.95
C ALA A 289 -7.91 5.64 -5.87
N ILE A 290 -8.19 4.38 -6.13
CA ILE A 290 -9.57 3.86 -6.27
C ILE A 290 -9.80 2.79 -5.23
N SER A 291 -10.86 2.95 -4.45
CA SER A 291 -11.26 1.94 -3.47
C SER A 291 -11.82 0.69 -4.15
N ARG A 292 -11.86 -0.41 -3.41
CA ARG A 292 -12.49 -1.67 -3.82
C ARG A 292 -13.93 -1.50 -4.30
N THR A 293 -14.63 -0.49 -3.82
CA THR A 293 -16.02 -0.16 -4.22
C THR A 293 -16.12 0.79 -5.40
N GLY A 294 -14.98 1.25 -5.93
CA GLY A 294 -14.90 2.11 -7.11
C GLY A 294 -14.93 3.61 -6.83
N ALA A 295 -14.91 4.04 -5.56
CA ALA A 295 -14.80 5.44 -5.23
C ALA A 295 -13.36 5.93 -5.41
N VAL A 296 -13.17 7.11 -5.99
CA VAL A 296 -11.88 7.82 -6.02
C VAL A 296 -11.65 8.41 -4.63
N VAL A 297 -10.62 7.93 -3.94
CA VAL A 297 -10.28 8.31 -2.56
C VAL A 297 -9.16 9.33 -2.48
N ASP A 298 -8.35 9.42 -3.52
CA ASP A 298 -7.35 10.47 -3.74
C ASP A 298 -7.11 10.65 -5.24
N SER A 299 -6.73 11.86 -5.63
CA SER A 299 -6.37 12.17 -7.01
C SER A 299 -5.43 13.36 -7.04
N GLY A 300 -4.67 13.51 -8.11
CA GLY A 300 -3.81 14.66 -8.27
C GLY A 300 -2.90 14.60 -9.48
N VAL A 301 -2.02 15.58 -9.54
CA VAL A 301 -0.99 15.70 -10.57
C VAL A 301 0.36 15.93 -9.90
N ILE A 302 1.36 15.15 -10.31
CA ILE A 302 2.76 15.34 -9.91
C ILE A 302 3.52 15.83 -11.12
N ARG A 303 4.23 16.94 -10.98
CA ARG A 303 5.13 17.44 -12.02
C ARG A 303 6.53 16.85 -11.84
N ARG A 304 7.10 16.43 -12.94
CA ARG A 304 8.47 15.92 -12.94
C ARG A 304 9.46 16.98 -12.47
N ARG A 305 10.36 16.57 -11.58
CA ARG A 305 11.50 17.41 -11.18
C ARG A 305 12.41 17.59 -12.41
N LYS A 306 12.81 18.83 -12.65
CA LYS A 306 13.86 19.13 -13.62
C LYS A 306 15.21 18.84 -12.93
N GLN A 307 16.10 18.13 -13.61
CA GLN A 307 17.51 18.07 -13.20
C GLN A 307 18.13 19.41 -13.58
N GLU A 308 18.75 20.07 -12.62
CA GLU A 308 19.56 21.26 -12.85
C GLU A 308 20.87 20.91 -13.56
#